data_9b2e17feb82765c03b17e13a7d757be0
#
_entry.id   9b2e17feb82765c03b17e13a7d757be0
#
_cell.length_a   1.000
_cell.length_b   1.000
_cell.length_c   1.000
_cell.angle_alpha   90.00
_cell.angle_beta   90.00
_cell.angle_gamma   90.00
#
_symmetry.space_group_name_H-M   'P 1'
#
loop_
_entity.id
_entity.type
_entity.pdbx_description
1 polymer ?
#
loop_
_entity_poly.entity_id
_entity_poly.type
_entity_poly.pdbx_seq_one_letter_code
_entity_poly.pdbx_strand_id
1 'polypeptide(L)'
;MHILIRLPNWLGDLVMSTAFVRALSQAMPEAAIDVIVKKGIDGVVDYIPGIHNKYVFDKQEYPGLKGAWDFGKMIGKRQTPDIMYCLPESFSSAVMAKATGAKKSLGYRKEMRSILLTATLAKNESLHRVDQYLELLKLQNILIPAAPAVFLQSRSVVIPNRIIINVNSEAEARRLPVEKAIPVLNLLRASTDAELVLVGSPKEVPHVTAVYNGLENKEGIVTMAGKTNLTQLIDLLSTAAVMLTTDSGPMHLANALGVHTVALEGASDEKNTAPYNAGKRTLIRSGLLPCEPCVKNVCKFGVPKCLMNMQDRVIVEAVLAAFKAE
;
A
#
# COMPACT_ATOMS: atom_id res chain seq x y z
N MET A 1 9.63 26.11 9.12
CA MET A 1 10.57 25.13 8.51
C MET A 1 9.86 24.44 7.37
N HIS A 2 10.55 24.21 6.23
CA HIS A 2 9.99 23.53 5.06
C HIS A 2 10.62 22.14 4.89
N ILE A 3 9.80 21.12 4.86
CA ILE A 3 10.22 19.72 4.71
C ILE A 3 9.66 19.16 3.41
N LEU A 4 10.50 18.56 2.60
CA LEU A 4 10.12 17.87 1.37
C LEU A 4 10.33 16.36 1.52
N ILE A 5 9.32 15.56 1.20
CA ILE A 5 9.42 14.09 1.27
C ILE A 5 9.25 13.51 -0.12
N ARG A 6 10.23 12.77 -0.63
CA ARG A 6 10.05 11.91 -1.80
C ARG A 6 9.41 10.61 -1.37
N LEU A 7 8.11 10.44 -1.69
CA LEU A 7 7.34 9.24 -1.36
C LEU A 7 7.73 8.05 -2.24
N PRO A 8 7.50 6.79 -1.80
CA PRO A 8 7.72 5.59 -2.60
C PRO A 8 6.90 5.56 -3.90
N ASN A 9 7.35 4.70 -4.85
CA ASN A 9 6.76 4.62 -6.20
C ASN A 9 5.66 3.56 -6.34
N TRP A 10 5.52 2.65 -5.39
CA TRP A 10 4.50 1.61 -5.37
C TRP A 10 3.39 1.99 -4.41
N LEU A 11 2.15 1.66 -4.76
CA LEU A 11 0.97 2.05 -3.98
C LEU A 11 1.05 1.55 -2.52
N GLY A 12 1.36 0.27 -2.31
CA GLY A 12 1.49 -0.29 -0.96
C GLY A 12 2.60 0.38 -0.14
N ASP A 13 3.78 0.60 -0.75
CA ASP A 13 4.90 1.30 -0.09
C ASP A 13 4.55 2.75 0.26
N LEU A 14 3.81 3.46 -0.63
CA LEU A 14 3.34 4.82 -0.36
C LEU A 14 2.41 4.82 0.86
N VAL A 15 1.45 3.91 0.91
CA VAL A 15 0.53 3.79 2.05
C VAL A 15 1.29 3.44 3.34
N MET A 16 2.23 2.50 3.28
CA MET A 16 3.08 2.15 4.42
C MET A 16 3.93 3.35 4.90
N SER A 17 4.32 4.26 4.00
CA SER A 17 5.06 5.47 4.38
C SER A 17 4.23 6.55 5.07
N THR A 18 2.90 6.41 5.14
CA THR A 18 2.03 7.37 5.84
C THR A 18 2.30 7.42 7.34
N ALA A 19 2.76 6.31 7.95
CA ALA A 19 3.20 6.29 9.34
C ALA A 19 4.39 7.24 9.58
N PHE A 20 5.36 7.29 8.63
CA PHE A 20 6.48 8.22 8.67
C PHE A 20 6.00 9.69 8.57
N VAL A 21 5.11 9.98 7.61
CA VAL A 21 4.57 11.32 7.42
C VAL A 21 3.84 11.79 8.69
N ARG A 22 3.00 10.93 9.25
CA ARG A 22 2.25 11.22 10.48
C ARG A 22 3.17 11.45 11.67
N ALA A 23 4.17 10.60 11.89
CA ALA A 23 5.14 10.76 12.97
C ALA A 23 5.94 12.06 12.82
N LEU A 24 6.36 12.40 11.59
CA LEU A 24 7.07 13.63 11.30
C LEU A 24 6.20 14.88 11.56
N SER A 25 4.94 14.87 11.10
CA SER A 25 3.98 15.96 11.34
C SER A 25 3.69 16.16 12.82
N GLN A 26 3.57 15.08 13.60
CA GLN A 26 3.37 15.17 15.05
C GLN A 26 4.61 15.70 15.79
N ALA A 27 5.81 15.32 15.36
CA ALA A 27 7.05 15.78 15.95
C ALA A 27 7.40 17.24 15.59
N MET A 28 6.89 17.72 14.45
CA MET A 28 7.19 19.05 13.91
C MET A 28 5.91 19.74 13.39
N PRO A 29 4.96 20.08 14.28
CA PRO A 29 3.63 20.58 13.88
C PRO A 29 3.67 21.92 13.13
N GLU A 30 4.72 22.73 13.35
CA GLU A 30 4.90 24.03 12.67
C GLU A 30 5.65 23.91 11.32
N ALA A 31 5.99 22.69 10.90
CA ALA A 31 6.67 22.50 9.61
C ALA A 31 5.65 22.37 8.47
N ALA A 32 5.90 23.11 7.38
CA ALA A 32 5.20 22.86 6.12
C ALA A 32 5.79 21.61 5.45
N ILE A 33 4.99 20.56 5.34
CA ILE A 33 5.39 19.28 4.75
C ILE A 33 4.86 19.21 3.33
N ASP A 34 5.74 19.23 2.35
CA ASP A 34 5.45 19.00 0.95
C ASP A 34 5.90 17.58 0.55
N VAL A 35 5.25 17.02 -0.45
CA VAL A 35 5.60 15.68 -0.94
C VAL A 35 5.85 15.67 -2.44
N ILE A 36 6.77 14.80 -2.87
CA ILE A 36 6.93 14.41 -4.27
C ILE A 36 6.35 13.00 -4.41
N VAL A 37 5.36 12.85 -5.28
CA VAL A 37 4.67 11.59 -5.55
C VAL A 37 4.73 11.24 -7.02
N LYS A 38 4.77 9.95 -7.36
CA LYS A 38 4.73 9.46 -8.74
C LYS A 38 3.32 9.66 -9.32
N LYS A 39 3.24 10.13 -10.58
CA LYS A 39 2.00 10.19 -11.35
C LYS A 39 1.31 8.81 -11.39
N GLY A 40 -0.01 8.80 -11.25
CA GLY A 40 -0.86 7.62 -11.26
C GLY A 40 -1.14 7.02 -9.88
N ILE A 41 -0.39 7.42 -8.83
CA ILE A 41 -0.71 7.10 -7.42
C ILE A 41 -0.84 8.37 -6.57
N ASP A 42 -0.78 9.52 -7.20
CA ASP A 42 -0.79 10.84 -6.57
C ASP A 42 -2.11 11.21 -5.88
N GLY A 43 -3.22 10.59 -6.32
CA GLY A 43 -4.52 10.75 -5.67
C GLY A 43 -4.57 10.26 -4.21
N VAL A 44 -3.67 9.35 -3.80
CA VAL A 44 -3.58 8.90 -2.39
C VAL A 44 -3.18 10.05 -1.45
N VAL A 45 -2.39 11.00 -1.94
CA VAL A 45 -1.87 12.11 -1.12
C VAL A 45 -3.00 12.97 -0.55
N ASP A 46 -4.13 13.07 -1.26
CA ASP A 46 -5.28 13.87 -0.83
C ASP A 46 -5.99 13.29 0.41
N TYR A 47 -5.65 12.04 0.76
CA TYR A 47 -6.13 11.34 1.95
C TYR A 47 -5.09 11.29 3.08
N ILE A 48 -3.91 11.90 2.90
CA ILE A 48 -2.86 11.96 3.94
C ILE A 48 -2.95 13.30 4.66
N PRO A 49 -3.37 13.34 5.93
CA PRO A 49 -3.44 14.59 6.69
C PRO A 49 -2.06 15.22 6.90
N GLY A 50 -2.03 16.55 6.96
CA GLY A 50 -0.81 17.29 7.27
C GLY A 50 0.13 17.54 6.08
N ILE A 51 -0.25 17.20 4.87
CA ILE A 51 0.46 17.56 3.64
C ILE A 51 0.03 18.99 3.23
N HIS A 52 1.01 19.86 3.02
CA HIS A 52 0.78 21.24 2.61
C HIS A 52 0.69 21.35 1.08
N ASN A 53 1.66 20.75 0.33
CA ASN A 53 1.62 20.68 -1.12
C ASN A 53 2.08 19.32 -1.65
N LYS A 54 1.61 18.95 -2.86
CA LYS A 54 2.11 17.79 -3.59
C LYS A 54 2.71 18.19 -4.94
N TYR A 55 3.88 17.63 -5.26
CA TYR A 55 4.54 17.73 -6.57
C TYR A 55 4.41 16.37 -7.27
N VAL A 56 3.73 16.33 -8.39
CA VAL A 56 3.51 15.08 -9.16
C VAL A 56 4.66 14.87 -10.11
N PHE A 57 5.43 13.80 -9.91
CA PHE A 57 6.56 13.44 -10.76
C PHE A 57 6.12 12.46 -11.86
N ASP A 58 6.11 12.94 -13.09
CA ASP A 58 5.85 12.11 -14.27
C ASP A 58 7.16 11.72 -14.94
N LYS A 59 7.46 10.40 -14.98
CA LYS A 59 8.67 9.90 -15.65
C LYS A 59 8.66 10.06 -17.17
N GLN A 60 7.52 10.28 -17.80
CA GLN A 60 7.42 10.54 -19.23
C GLN A 60 7.84 11.98 -19.54
N GLU A 61 7.44 12.93 -18.69
CA GLU A 61 7.82 14.34 -18.81
C GLU A 61 9.27 14.58 -18.34
N TYR A 62 9.69 13.85 -17.30
CA TYR A 62 11.02 13.96 -16.68
C TYR A 62 11.81 12.64 -16.76
N PRO A 63 12.28 12.23 -17.97
CA PRO A 63 12.92 10.95 -18.16
C PRO A 63 14.35 10.90 -17.61
N GLY A 64 14.74 9.75 -17.08
CA GLY A 64 16.11 9.46 -16.65
C GLY A 64 16.62 10.34 -15.50
N LEU A 65 17.95 10.43 -15.38
CA LEU A 65 18.60 11.20 -14.33
C LEU A 65 18.52 12.71 -14.57
N LYS A 66 18.57 13.13 -15.85
CA LYS A 66 18.40 14.54 -16.22
C LYS A 66 17.01 15.03 -15.84
N GLY A 67 15.96 14.26 -16.16
CA GLY A 67 14.58 14.60 -15.75
C GLY A 67 14.44 14.69 -14.22
N ALA A 68 15.04 13.75 -13.47
CA ALA A 68 15.04 13.82 -12.01
C ALA A 68 15.76 15.09 -11.48
N TRP A 69 16.87 15.49 -12.11
CA TRP A 69 17.58 16.70 -11.79
C TRP A 69 16.76 17.95 -12.09
N ASP A 70 16.21 18.05 -13.31
CA ASP A 70 15.43 19.20 -13.76
C ASP A 70 14.18 19.39 -12.88
N PHE A 71 13.50 18.31 -12.51
CA PHE A 71 12.37 18.33 -11.60
C PHE A 71 12.77 18.82 -10.19
N GLY A 72 13.86 18.29 -9.62
CA GLY A 72 14.39 18.74 -8.35
C GLY A 72 14.75 20.24 -8.37
N LYS A 73 15.41 20.69 -9.43
CA LYS A 73 15.79 22.09 -9.63
C LYS A 73 14.54 23.02 -9.75
N MET A 74 13.49 22.54 -10.42
CA MET A 74 12.22 23.26 -10.53
C MET A 74 11.62 23.50 -9.14
N ILE A 75 11.61 22.47 -8.28
CA ILE A 75 11.11 22.60 -6.90
C ILE A 75 11.99 23.55 -6.10
N GLY A 76 13.31 23.37 -6.12
CA GLY A 76 14.26 24.21 -5.39
C GLY A 76 14.19 25.68 -5.75
N LYS A 77 13.88 26.02 -7.02
CA LYS A 77 13.64 27.39 -7.47
C LYS A 77 12.36 28.00 -6.89
N ARG A 78 11.32 27.18 -6.64
CA ARG A 78 10.07 27.68 -6.00
C ARG A 78 10.28 27.89 -4.51
N GLN A 79 10.84 26.89 -3.85
CA GLN A 79 11.17 26.96 -2.43
C GLN A 79 12.24 25.91 -2.11
N THR A 80 13.40 26.37 -1.62
CA THR A 80 14.47 25.46 -1.18
C THR A 80 14.07 24.79 0.14
N PRO A 81 14.01 23.44 0.22
CA PRO A 81 13.66 22.77 1.45
C PRO A 81 14.76 22.93 2.53
N ASP A 82 14.36 23.04 3.79
CA ASP A 82 15.29 22.91 4.90
C ASP A 82 15.77 21.46 5.04
N ILE A 83 14.82 20.52 4.91
CA ILE A 83 15.07 19.08 4.98
C ILE A 83 14.36 18.38 3.80
N MET A 84 15.07 17.48 3.13
CA MET A 84 14.45 16.54 2.18
C MET A 84 14.71 15.10 2.58
N TYR A 85 13.62 14.34 2.77
CA TYR A 85 13.67 12.90 2.96
C TYR A 85 13.46 12.15 1.65
N CYS A 86 14.36 11.22 1.34
CA CYS A 86 14.28 10.30 0.21
C CYS A 86 13.87 8.91 0.69
N LEU A 87 12.56 8.60 0.71
CA LEU A 87 12.08 7.27 1.11
C LEU A 87 12.45 6.18 0.08
N PRO A 88 12.35 6.40 -1.25
CA PRO A 88 12.88 5.45 -2.23
C PRO A 88 14.40 5.36 -2.18
N GLU A 89 14.92 4.14 -2.40
CA GLU A 89 16.36 3.86 -2.43
C GLU A 89 17.01 4.07 -3.82
N SER A 90 16.28 4.59 -4.80
CA SER A 90 16.79 4.79 -6.15
C SER A 90 17.85 5.90 -6.23
N PHE A 91 18.84 5.73 -7.12
CA PHE A 91 19.82 6.76 -7.39
C PHE A 91 19.17 8.06 -7.89
N SER A 92 18.14 7.96 -8.74
CA SER A 92 17.40 9.13 -9.26
C SER A 92 16.73 9.96 -8.16
N SER A 93 16.29 9.35 -7.05
CA SER A 93 15.73 10.10 -5.91
C SER A 93 16.81 10.94 -5.19
N ALA A 94 18.04 10.43 -5.11
CA ALA A 94 19.15 11.19 -4.54
C ALA A 94 19.62 12.32 -5.48
N VAL A 95 19.64 12.08 -6.80
CA VAL A 95 19.89 13.12 -7.81
C VAL A 95 18.85 14.24 -7.69
N MET A 96 17.59 13.89 -7.59
CA MET A 96 16.50 14.84 -7.39
C MET A 96 16.70 15.66 -6.09
N ALA A 97 17.06 15.00 -4.99
CA ALA A 97 17.32 15.66 -3.72
C ALA A 97 18.48 16.66 -3.81
N LYS A 98 19.59 16.27 -4.43
CA LYS A 98 20.72 17.17 -4.66
C LYS A 98 20.32 18.41 -5.47
N ALA A 99 19.48 18.20 -6.48
CA ALA A 99 19.02 19.27 -7.38
C ALA A 99 18.06 20.27 -6.72
N THR A 100 17.33 19.89 -5.65
CA THR A 100 16.47 20.82 -4.90
C THR A 100 17.27 21.88 -4.13
N GLY A 101 18.56 21.62 -3.87
CA GLY A 101 19.38 22.48 -3.01
C GLY A 101 19.03 22.38 -1.53
N ALA A 102 18.28 21.36 -1.09
CA ALA A 102 17.90 21.17 0.30
C ALA A 102 19.12 21.28 1.24
N LYS A 103 18.97 22.00 2.38
CA LYS A 103 20.05 22.15 3.36
C LYS A 103 20.50 20.82 3.94
N LYS A 104 19.53 19.92 4.17
CA LYS A 104 19.76 18.52 4.56
C LYS A 104 18.98 17.59 3.64
N SER A 105 19.64 16.60 3.06
CA SER A 105 19.03 15.54 2.26
C SER A 105 19.34 14.19 2.89
N LEU A 106 18.30 13.45 3.23
CA LEU A 106 18.33 12.30 4.14
C LEU A 106 17.74 11.06 3.46
N GLY A 107 18.29 9.89 3.71
CA GLY A 107 17.75 8.65 3.16
C GLY A 107 18.59 7.43 3.50
N TYR A 108 18.21 6.28 2.94
CA TYR A 108 18.99 5.07 3.13
C TYR A 108 20.26 5.06 2.30
N ARG A 109 21.33 4.50 2.88
CA ARG A 109 22.59 4.20 2.19
C ARG A 109 22.35 3.07 1.19
N LYS A 110 22.74 3.30 -0.06
CA LYS A 110 22.74 2.29 -1.12
C LYS A 110 23.63 2.75 -2.24
N GLU A 111 24.58 1.90 -2.67
CA GLU A 111 25.46 2.20 -3.80
C GLU A 111 26.08 3.62 -3.72
N MET A 112 26.30 4.27 -4.87
CA MET A 112 26.88 5.61 -4.99
C MET A 112 25.97 6.75 -4.53
N ARG A 113 24.68 6.49 -4.25
CA ARG A 113 23.73 7.56 -3.90
C ARG A 113 24.07 8.31 -2.60
N SER A 114 24.81 7.65 -1.71
CA SER A 114 25.23 8.23 -0.43
C SER A 114 26.07 9.50 -0.59
N ILE A 115 26.78 9.67 -1.71
CA ILE A 115 27.58 10.87 -2.03
C ILE A 115 26.67 12.09 -2.30
N LEU A 116 25.44 11.86 -2.75
CA LEU A 116 24.49 12.91 -3.09
C LEU A 116 23.64 13.35 -1.89
N LEU A 117 23.62 12.58 -0.81
CA LEU A 117 22.85 12.85 0.40
C LEU A 117 23.74 13.40 1.52
N THR A 118 23.21 14.32 2.34
CA THR A 118 23.96 14.91 3.45
C THR A 118 24.11 13.96 4.64
N ALA A 119 23.12 13.06 4.87
CA ALA A 119 23.22 11.99 5.84
C ALA A 119 22.44 10.75 5.39
N THR A 120 22.96 9.60 5.75
CA THR A 120 22.39 8.30 5.36
C THR A 120 22.35 7.33 6.55
N LEU A 121 21.36 6.46 6.55
CA LEU A 121 21.22 5.34 7.49
C LEU A 121 21.42 4.02 6.75
N ALA A 122 22.02 3.02 7.38
CA ALA A 122 22.02 1.64 6.90
C ALA A 122 20.61 1.06 7.09
N LYS A 123 20.09 0.41 6.05
CA LYS A 123 18.75 -0.18 6.11
C LYS A 123 18.78 -1.49 6.89
N ASN A 124 17.86 -1.68 7.79
CA ASN A 124 17.63 -2.96 8.45
C ASN A 124 16.53 -3.73 7.70
N GLU A 125 16.92 -4.70 6.89
CA GLU A 125 16.00 -5.51 6.08
C GLU A 125 15.14 -6.49 6.90
N SER A 126 15.44 -6.70 8.18
CA SER A 126 14.65 -7.58 9.06
C SER A 126 13.40 -6.90 9.63
N LEU A 127 13.31 -5.58 9.51
CA LEU A 127 12.17 -4.81 9.99
C LEU A 127 11.01 -4.82 8.98
N HIS A 128 9.80 -4.62 9.49
CA HIS A 128 8.65 -4.31 8.65
C HIS A 128 8.90 -3.02 7.84
N ARG A 129 8.35 -2.93 6.63
CA ARG A 129 8.57 -1.80 5.72
C ARG A 129 8.20 -0.44 6.35
N VAL A 130 7.15 -0.39 7.15
CA VAL A 130 6.75 0.81 7.91
C VAL A 130 7.86 1.22 8.87
N ASP A 131 8.39 0.26 9.63
CA ASP A 131 9.45 0.53 10.62
C ASP A 131 10.75 0.96 9.92
N GLN A 132 11.04 0.39 8.75
CA GLN A 132 12.14 0.87 7.92
C GLN A 132 11.98 2.36 7.56
N TYR A 133 10.78 2.83 7.20
CA TYR A 133 10.57 4.26 6.96
C TYR A 133 10.72 5.09 8.23
N LEU A 134 10.19 4.63 9.35
CA LEU A 134 10.28 5.32 10.64
C LEU A 134 11.72 5.47 11.14
N GLU A 135 12.59 4.49 10.88
CA GLU A 135 14.02 4.57 11.24
C GLU A 135 14.71 5.84 10.68
N LEU A 136 14.25 6.37 9.54
CA LEU A 136 14.82 7.59 8.95
C LEU A 136 14.61 8.85 9.81
N LEU A 137 13.65 8.83 10.74
CA LEU A 137 13.42 9.91 11.71
C LEU A 137 14.64 10.10 12.64
N LYS A 138 15.40 9.03 12.92
CA LYS A 138 16.62 9.06 13.72
C LYS A 138 17.70 9.98 13.16
N LEU A 139 17.71 10.23 11.83
CA LEU A 139 18.65 11.15 11.19
C LEU A 139 18.45 12.62 11.61
N GLN A 140 17.34 12.94 12.27
CA GLN A 140 17.06 14.25 12.86
C GLN A 140 16.77 14.14 14.38
N ASN A 141 17.16 13.06 15.03
CA ASN A 141 16.95 12.79 16.45
C ASN A 141 15.45 12.83 16.85
N ILE A 142 14.56 12.50 15.92
CA ILE A 142 13.12 12.40 16.19
C ILE A 142 12.85 11.01 16.74
N LEU A 143 12.13 10.96 17.86
CA LEU A 143 11.73 9.69 18.48
C LEU A 143 10.64 9.02 17.64
N ILE A 144 10.81 7.71 17.45
CA ILE A 144 9.78 6.89 16.81
C ILE A 144 8.61 6.73 17.80
N PRO A 145 7.35 6.96 17.39
CA PRO A 145 6.20 6.75 18.26
C PRO A 145 6.14 5.32 18.80
N ALA A 146 5.70 5.16 20.06
CA ALA A 146 5.56 3.84 20.68
C ALA A 146 4.49 2.95 19.98
N ALA A 147 3.47 3.56 19.40
CA ALA A 147 2.41 2.89 18.65
C ALA A 147 2.23 3.55 17.26
N PRO A 148 3.16 3.32 16.33
CA PRO A 148 3.03 3.88 14.99
C PRO A 148 1.89 3.20 14.23
N ALA A 149 1.21 3.95 13.38
CA ALA A 149 0.13 3.44 12.56
C ALA A 149 0.16 4.05 11.16
N VAL A 150 -0.15 3.25 10.16
CA VAL A 150 -0.50 3.76 8.83
C VAL A 150 -1.89 4.39 8.88
N PHE A 151 -2.08 5.47 8.14
CA PHE A 151 -3.33 6.22 8.26
C PHE A 151 -3.67 6.96 6.97
N LEU A 152 -4.91 6.79 6.53
CA LEU A 152 -5.56 7.58 5.49
C LEU A 152 -6.91 8.07 6.03
N GLN A 153 -7.29 9.27 5.66
CA GLN A 153 -8.55 9.88 6.07
C GLN A 153 -9.49 10.00 4.88
N SER A 154 -10.60 9.27 4.89
CA SER A 154 -11.71 9.44 3.95
C SER A 154 -12.87 10.18 4.64
N ARG A 155 -13.74 10.78 3.83
CA ARG A 155 -14.99 11.40 4.26
C ARG A 155 -16.20 10.48 4.08
N SER A 156 -16.01 9.32 3.48
CA SER A 156 -17.09 8.36 3.24
C SER A 156 -17.53 7.70 4.55
N VAL A 157 -18.79 7.35 4.61
CA VAL A 157 -19.39 6.68 5.77
C VAL A 157 -19.38 5.18 5.56
N VAL A 158 -19.04 4.44 6.61
CA VAL A 158 -19.08 2.98 6.59
C VAL A 158 -20.52 2.49 6.32
N ILE A 159 -20.65 1.52 5.44
CA ILE A 159 -21.89 0.78 5.18
C ILE A 159 -21.77 -0.57 5.90
N PRO A 160 -22.43 -0.75 7.05
CA PRO A 160 -22.19 -1.91 7.92
C PRO A 160 -22.38 -3.26 7.24
N ASN A 161 -23.22 -3.32 6.20
CA ASN A 161 -23.53 -4.56 5.49
C ASN A 161 -22.75 -4.70 4.17
N ARG A 162 -21.48 -4.24 4.12
CA ARG A 162 -20.65 -4.31 2.91
C ARG A 162 -19.32 -5.01 3.17
N ILE A 163 -19.03 -6.02 2.35
CA ILE A 163 -17.74 -6.71 2.30
C ILE A 163 -17.10 -6.42 0.94
N ILE A 164 -15.89 -5.85 0.93
CA ILE A 164 -15.14 -5.65 -0.31
C ILE A 164 -14.17 -6.81 -0.51
N ILE A 165 -14.06 -7.26 -1.76
CA ILE A 165 -13.29 -8.44 -2.14
C ILE A 165 -12.31 -8.08 -3.24
N ASN A 166 -11.03 -8.31 -2.99
CA ASN A 166 -9.96 -8.17 -3.97
C ASN A 166 -9.22 -9.50 -4.16
N VAL A 167 -9.49 -10.17 -5.24
CA VAL A 167 -8.83 -11.44 -5.61
C VAL A 167 -7.54 -11.22 -6.42
N ASN A 168 -7.17 -9.96 -6.65
CA ASN A 168 -6.12 -9.57 -7.58
C ASN A 168 -4.81 -9.24 -6.89
N SER A 169 -3.72 -9.38 -7.64
CA SER A 169 -2.41 -8.82 -7.35
C SER A 169 -1.66 -8.62 -8.66
N GLU A 170 -0.76 -7.63 -8.71
CA GLU A 170 0.11 -7.43 -9.87
C GLU A 170 1.04 -8.63 -10.09
N ALA A 171 1.52 -9.25 -9.01
CA ALA A 171 2.29 -10.48 -9.06
C ALA A 171 1.37 -11.70 -9.13
N GLU A 172 1.50 -12.51 -10.17
CA GLU A 172 0.69 -13.72 -10.38
C GLU A 172 0.74 -14.69 -9.19
N ALA A 173 1.93 -14.85 -8.57
CA ALA A 173 2.11 -15.71 -7.40
C ALA A 173 1.31 -15.26 -6.15
N ARG A 174 0.76 -14.06 -6.16
CA ARG A 174 -0.08 -13.49 -5.08
C ARG A 174 -1.54 -13.33 -5.46
N ARG A 175 -1.89 -13.56 -6.73
CA ARG A 175 -3.27 -13.48 -7.22
C ARG A 175 -4.04 -14.74 -6.83
N LEU A 176 -5.24 -14.62 -6.28
CA LEU A 176 -6.09 -15.75 -5.95
C LEU A 176 -6.60 -16.41 -7.24
N PRO A 177 -6.30 -17.69 -7.52
CA PRO A 177 -6.79 -18.36 -8.72
C PRO A 177 -8.30 -18.37 -8.82
N VAL A 178 -8.84 -18.34 -10.04
CA VAL A 178 -10.30 -18.38 -10.31
C VAL A 178 -10.94 -19.59 -9.66
N GLU A 179 -10.31 -20.75 -9.80
CA GLU A 179 -10.75 -22.05 -9.28
C GLU A 179 -10.81 -22.08 -7.73
N LYS A 180 -10.07 -21.16 -7.08
CA LYS A 180 -10.09 -20.99 -5.64
C LYS A 180 -11.03 -19.89 -5.19
N ALA A 181 -11.12 -18.81 -5.96
CA ALA A 181 -11.98 -17.67 -5.64
C ALA A 181 -13.47 -18.05 -5.69
N ILE A 182 -13.88 -18.84 -6.69
CA ILE A 182 -15.29 -19.24 -6.88
C ILE A 182 -15.84 -20.01 -5.66
N PRO A 183 -15.26 -21.13 -5.19
CA PRO A 183 -15.80 -21.83 -4.03
C PRO A 183 -15.78 -20.99 -2.75
N VAL A 184 -14.73 -20.18 -2.52
CA VAL A 184 -14.69 -19.27 -1.37
C VAL A 184 -15.85 -18.28 -1.42
N LEU A 185 -16.13 -17.66 -2.57
CA LEU A 185 -17.19 -16.68 -2.71
C LEU A 185 -18.61 -17.29 -2.69
N ASN A 186 -18.79 -18.47 -3.25
CA ASN A 186 -20.04 -19.21 -3.13
C ASN A 186 -20.35 -19.54 -1.66
N LEU A 187 -19.36 -20.03 -0.92
CA LEU A 187 -19.50 -20.31 0.50
C LEU A 187 -19.75 -19.03 1.31
N LEU A 188 -19.06 -17.93 1.01
CA LEU A 188 -19.28 -16.65 1.66
C LEU A 188 -20.71 -16.14 1.38
N ARG A 189 -21.16 -16.17 0.12
CA ARG A 189 -22.52 -15.76 -0.25
C ARG A 189 -23.61 -16.58 0.45
N ALA A 190 -23.39 -17.89 0.59
CA ALA A 190 -24.32 -18.76 1.33
C ALA A 190 -24.33 -18.50 2.87
N SER A 191 -23.32 -17.80 3.39
CA SER A 191 -23.12 -17.59 4.83
C SER A 191 -23.49 -16.18 5.31
N THR A 192 -23.82 -15.24 4.42
CA THR A 192 -24.18 -13.85 4.80
C THR A 192 -25.03 -13.18 3.73
N ASP A 193 -25.89 -12.25 4.14
CA ASP A 193 -26.68 -11.40 3.23
C ASP A 193 -25.97 -10.06 2.93
N ALA A 194 -24.72 -9.91 3.34
CA ALA A 194 -23.93 -8.70 3.06
C ALA A 194 -23.77 -8.45 1.56
N GLU A 195 -23.70 -7.19 1.17
CA GLU A 195 -23.29 -6.80 -0.17
C GLU A 195 -21.83 -7.17 -0.39
N LEU A 196 -21.55 -8.00 -1.40
CA LEU A 196 -20.19 -8.39 -1.78
C LEU A 196 -19.73 -7.56 -2.98
N VAL A 197 -18.70 -6.73 -2.83
CA VAL A 197 -18.22 -5.84 -3.87
C VAL A 197 -16.84 -6.30 -4.37
N LEU A 198 -16.80 -6.84 -5.58
CA LEU A 198 -15.55 -7.26 -6.23
C LEU A 198 -14.85 -6.03 -6.85
N VAL A 199 -13.60 -5.78 -6.46
CA VAL A 199 -12.79 -4.68 -6.98
C VAL A 199 -11.63 -5.20 -7.84
N GLY A 200 -11.09 -4.32 -8.68
CA GLY A 200 -9.94 -4.60 -9.55
C GLY A 200 -9.65 -3.43 -10.48
N SER A 201 -8.41 -3.30 -10.89
CA SER A 201 -7.97 -2.34 -11.90
C SER A 201 -8.53 -2.72 -13.30
N PRO A 202 -8.47 -1.81 -14.30
CA PRO A 202 -8.87 -2.13 -15.68
C PRO A 202 -8.16 -3.37 -16.26
N LYS A 203 -6.91 -3.62 -15.88
CA LYS A 203 -6.14 -4.80 -16.32
C LYS A 203 -6.64 -6.11 -15.71
N GLU A 204 -7.31 -6.03 -14.59
CA GLU A 204 -7.80 -7.18 -13.80
C GLU A 204 -9.25 -7.54 -14.10
N VAL A 205 -9.94 -6.73 -14.93
CA VAL A 205 -11.33 -6.99 -15.35
C VAL A 205 -11.53 -8.42 -15.88
N PRO A 206 -10.68 -8.98 -16.76
CA PRO A 206 -10.87 -10.35 -17.23
C PRO A 206 -10.87 -11.39 -16.12
N HIS A 207 -9.96 -11.25 -15.15
CA HIS A 207 -9.84 -12.15 -14.00
C HIS A 207 -11.07 -12.06 -13.08
N VAL A 208 -11.47 -10.84 -12.71
CA VAL A 208 -12.65 -10.62 -11.87
C VAL A 208 -13.93 -11.09 -12.57
N THR A 209 -14.04 -10.87 -13.88
CA THR A 209 -15.19 -11.34 -14.69
C THR A 209 -15.25 -12.87 -14.72
N ALA A 210 -14.11 -13.55 -14.85
CA ALA A 210 -14.07 -15.01 -14.80
C ALA A 210 -14.57 -15.55 -13.45
N VAL A 211 -14.12 -14.93 -12.35
CA VAL A 211 -14.62 -15.27 -11.00
C VAL A 211 -16.12 -15.01 -10.90
N TYR A 212 -16.60 -13.80 -11.24
CA TYR A 212 -18.00 -13.42 -11.16
C TYR A 212 -18.91 -14.34 -11.97
N ASN A 213 -18.49 -14.71 -13.20
CA ASN A 213 -19.30 -15.58 -14.08
C ASN A 213 -19.41 -17.00 -13.53
N GLY A 214 -18.39 -17.50 -12.82
CA GLY A 214 -18.37 -18.81 -12.21
C GLY A 214 -19.17 -18.93 -10.90
N LEU A 215 -19.70 -17.83 -10.37
CA LEU A 215 -20.53 -17.87 -9.15
C LEU A 215 -21.89 -18.49 -9.43
N GLU A 216 -22.35 -19.35 -8.51
CA GLU A 216 -23.66 -20.01 -8.55
C GLU A 216 -24.79 -19.01 -8.24
N ASN A 217 -24.64 -18.24 -7.18
CA ASN A 217 -25.58 -17.18 -6.81
C ASN A 217 -24.88 -15.81 -6.87
N LYS A 218 -25.46 -14.89 -7.65
CA LYS A 218 -24.93 -13.53 -7.87
C LYS A 218 -25.75 -12.45 -7.14
N GLU A 219 -26.78 -12.84 -6.42
CA GLU A 219 -27.60 -11.90 -5.66
C GLU A 219 -26.76 -11.17 -4.60
N GLY A 220 -26.87 -9.85 -4.53
CA GLY A 220 -26.07 -9.03 -3.63
C GLY A 220 -24.57 -8.99 -3.94
N ILE A 221 -24.13 -9.49 -5.13
CA ILE A 221 -22.73 -9.41 -5.59
C ILE A 221 -22.60 -8.41 -6.72
N VAL A 222 -21.77 -7.39 -6.52
CA VAL A 222 -21.54 -6.30 -7.48
C VAL A 222 -20.08 -6.31 -7.92
N THR A 223 -19.81 -6.05 -9.19
CA THR A 223 -18.43 -5.84 -9.68
C THR A 223 -18.16 -4.37 -10.00
N MET A 224 -17.13 -3.83 -9.37
CA MET A 224 -16.57 -2.50 -9.59
C MET A 224 -15.21 -2.56 -10.30
N ALA A 225 -14.77 -3.74 -10.71
CA ALA A 225 -13.52 -3.93 -11.45
C ALA A 225 -13.51 -3.06 -12.73
N GLY A 226 -12.46 -2.28 -12.90
CA GLY A 226 -12.29 -1.33 -14.02
C GLY A 226 -13.21 -0.11 -14.00
N LYS A 227 -14.09 0.03 -13.00
CA LYS A 227 -15.06 1.13 -12.91
C LYS A 227 -14.67 2.25 -11.95
N THR A 228 -13.55 2.10 -11.24
CA THR A 228 -13.05 3.08 -10.28
C THR A 228 -11.67 3.57 -10.67
N ASN A 229 -11.42 4.86 -10.54
CA ASN A 229 -10.07 5.40 -10.43
C ASN A 229 -9.55 5.20 -8.98
N LEU A 230 -8.31 5.60 -8.69
CA LEU A 230 -7.69 5.37 -7.40
C LEU A 230 -8.40 6.09 -6.24
N THR A 231 -8.84 7.33 -6.43
CA THR A 231 -9.57 8.08 -5.39
C THR A 231 -10.94 7.46 -5.12
N GLN A 232 -11.67 7.09 -6.18
CA GLN A 232 -12.94 6.38 -6.06
C GLN A 232 -12.79 5.01 -5.39
N LEU A 233 -11.66 4.32 -5.64
CA LEU A 233 -11.36 3.07 -4.93
C LEU A 233 -11.13 3.31 -3.44
N ILE A 234 -10.39 4.35 -3.06
CA ILE A 234 -10.15 4.71 -1.65
C ILE A 234 -11.48 5.02 -0.95
N ASP A 235 -12.33 5.83 -1.59
CA ASP A 235 -13.66 6.16 -1.05
C ASP A 235 -14.55 4.91 -0.94
N LEU A 236 -14.53 4.03 -1.92
CA LEU A 236 -15.25 2.75 -1.87
C LEU A 236 -14.73 1.86 -0.74
N LEU A 237 -13.41 1.68 -0.62
CA LEU A 237 -12.79 0.89 0.44
C LEU A 237 -13.19 1.39 1.84
N SER A 238 -13.23 2.71 2.04
CA SER A 238 -13.59 3.29 3.34
C SER A 238 -15.05 3.05 3.75
N THR A 239 -15.91 2.62 2.80
CA THR A 239 -17.30 2.24 3.11
C THR A 239 -17.46 0.80 3.59
N ALA A 240 -16.43 -0.03 3.52
CA ALA A 240 -16.49 -1.44 3.87
C ALA A 240 -16.45 -1.67 5.39
N ALA A 241 -17.22 -2.61 5.88
CA ALA A 241 -17.01 -3.19 7.21
C ALA A 241 -15.76 -4.08 7.22
N VAL A 242 -15.59 -4.92 6.20
CA VAL A 242 -14.46 -5.85 6.07
C VAL A 242 -13.97 -5.89 4.63
N MET A 243 -12.68 -6.13 4.47
CA MET A 243 -12.07 -6.44 3.17
C MET A 243 -11.42 -7.82 3.19
N LEU A 244 -11.84 -8.72 2.27
CA LEU A 244 -11.09 -9.93 1.92
C LEU A 244 -10.15 -9.61 0.76
N THR A 245 -8.86 -9.88 0.92
CA THR A 245 -7.86 -9.51 -0.10
C THR A 245 -6.65 -10.42 -0.13
N THR A 246 -5.98 -10.44 -1.27
CA THR A 246 -4.60 -10.94 -1.41
C THR A 246 -3.60 -9.82 -1.09
N ASP A 247 -2.30 -10.17 -0.94
CA ASP A 247 -1.24 -9.16 -0.78
C ASP A 247 -1.14 -8.27 -2.03
N SER A 248 -1.57 -7.02 -1.88
CA SER A 248 -1.72 -6.04 -2.96
C SER A 248 -1.82 -4.60 -2.41
N GLY A 249 -1.71 -3.61 -3.28
CA GLY A 249 -1.87 -2.20 -2.91
C GLY A 249 -3.20 -1.88 -2.19
N PRO A 250 -4.35 -2.35 -2.67
CA PRO A 250 -5.65 -2.20 -2.00
C PRO A 250 -5.71 -2.73 -0.57
N MET A 251 -4.98 -3.80 -0.24
CA MET A 251 -4.84 -4.33 1.11
C MET A 251 -4.33 -3.26 2.09
N HIS A 252 -3.26 -2.57 1.70
CA HIS A 252 -2.69 -1.50 2.52
C HIS A 252 -3.61 -0.29 2.63
N LEU A 253 -4.30 0.07 1.54
CA LEU A 253 -5.30 1.15 1.55
C LEU A 253 -6.40 0.87 2.59
N ALA A 254 -7.01 -0.31 2.55
CA ALA A 254 -8.08 -0.69 3.48
C ALA A 254 -7.61 -0.66 4.94
N ASN A 255 -6.44 -1.23 5.22
CA ASN A 255 -5.87 -1.24 6.57
C ASN A 255 -5.53 0.18 7.08
N ALA A 256 -5.04 1.07 6.21
CA ALA A 256 -4.76 2.47 6.56
C ALA A 256 -6.04 3.31 6.75
N LEU A 257 -7.15 2.92 6.12
CA LEU A 257 -8.48 3.50 6.30
C LEU A 257 -9.19 2.97 7.58
N GLY A 258 -8.58 2.03 8.30
CA GLY A 258 -9.16 1.42 9.50
C GLY A 258 -10.13 0.28 9.21
N VAL A 259 -10.26 -0.15 7.95
CA VAL A 259 -11.10 -1.30 7.56
C VAL A 259 -10.43 -2.60 7.98
N HIS A 260 -11.17 -3.50 8.63
CA HIS A 260 -10.63 -4.80 8.99
C HIS A 260 -10.28 -5.61 7.75
N THR A 261 -9.01 -5.99 7.63
CA THR A 261 -8.45 -6.59 6.42
C THR A 261 -8.11 -8.05 6.66
N VAL A 262 -8.86 -8.96 6.04
CA VAL A 262 -8.54 -10.40 6.00
C VAL A 262 -7.64 -10.64 4.80
N ALA A 263 -6.35 -10.84 5.06
CA ALA A 263 -5.31 -10.94 4.04
C ALA A 263 -4.89 -12.38 3.80
N LEU A 264 -4.92 -12.81 2.53
CA LEU A 264 -4.45 -14.12 2.09
C LEU A 264 -2.97 -14.02 1.73
N GLU A 265 -2.12 -14.52 2.63
CA GLU A 265 -0.67 -14.45 2.54
C GLU A 265 -0.09 -15.75 1.95
N GLY A 266 0.30 -15.72 0.69
CA GLY A 266 0.91 -16.87 0.01
C GLY A 266 2.42 -16.68 -0.21
N ALA A 267 2.76 -16.05 -1.34
CA ALA A 267 4.14 -15.78 -1.72
C ALA A 267 4.81 -14.63 -0.95
N SER A 268 4.03 -13.75 -0.36
CA SER A 268 4.51 -12.56 0.37
C SER A 268 5.13 -12.89 1.73
N ASP A 269 6.06 -12.05 2.14
CA ASP A 269 6.64 -12.10 3.48
C ASP A 269 5.89 -11.14 4.41
N GLU A 270 4.98 -11.71 5.20
CA GLU A 270 4.16 -10.96 6.15
C GLU A 270 4.98 -10.19 7.20
N LYS A 271 6.18 -10.64 7.54
CA LYS A 271 7.06 -9.93 8.47
C LYS A 271 7.49 -8.58 7.91
N ASN A 272 7.57 -8.49 6.58
CA ASN A 272 8.03 -7.30 5.89
C ASN A 272 6.87 -6.41 5.40
N THR A 273 5.78 -7.00 4.91
CA THR A 273 4.73 -6.28 4.17
C THR A 273 3.29 -6.61 4.55
N ALA A 274 3.02 -7.26 5.67
CA ALA A 274 1.64 -7.44 6.12
C ALA A 274 0.92 -6.09 6.33
N PRO A 275 -0.43 -6.05 6.34
CA PRO A 275 -1.15 -4.87 6.78
C PRO A 275 -0.67 -4.44 8.17
N TYR A 276 -0.22 -3.19 8.33
CA TYR A 276 0.55 -2.79 9.51
C TYR A 276 -0.28 -2.63 10.78
N ASN A 277 -1.50 -2.06 10.68
CA ASN A 277 -2.39 -1.85 11.82
C ASN A 277 -2.92 -3.21 12.32
N ALA A 278 -2.22 -3.80 13.29
CA ALA A 278 -2.45 -5.17 13.75
C ALA A 278 -3.87 -5.42 14.31
N GLY A 279 -4.47 -4.42 14.98
CA GLY A 279 -5.83 -4.52 15.52
C GLY A 279 -6.94 -4.56 14.45
N LYS A 280 -6.61 -4.29 13.18
CA LYS A 280 -7.53 -4.26 12.04
C LYS A 280 -7.03 -5.19 10.92
N ARG A 281 -6.49 -6.36 11.29
CA ARG A 281 -6.08 -7.38 10.31
C ARG A 281 -6.26 -8.79 10.83
N THR A 282 -6.53 -9.69 9.90
CA THR A 282 -6.44 -11.15 10.07
C THR A 282 -5.59 -11.70 8.94
N LEU A 283 -4.54 -12.46 9.25
CA LEU A 283 -3.63 -13.03 8.24
C LEU A 283 -3.93 -14.53 8.10
N ILE A 284 -4.11 -14.99 6.87
CA ILE A 284 -4.33 -16.40 6.54
C ILE A 284 -3.20 -16.89 5.65
N ARG A 285 -2.50 -17.92 6.11
CA ARG A 285 -1.45 -18.62 5.36
C ARG A 285 -1.66 -20.12 5.45
N SER A 286 -1.41 -20.84 4.36
CA SER A 286 -1.50 -22.32 4.40
C SER A 286 -0.36 -22.93 5.22
N GLY A 287 0.85 -22.41 5.07
CA GLY A 287 2.04 -22.91 5.75
C GLY A 287 2.44 -24.34 5.37
N LEU A 288 1.83 -24.90 4.32
CA LEU A 288 2.00 -26.32 3.94
C LEU A 288 3.17 -26.53 2.98
N LEU A 289 3.67 -25.47 2.36
CA LEU A 289 4.74 -25.58 1.36
C LEU A 289 6.06 -25.05 1.87
N PRO A 290 7.17 -25.78 1.69
CA PRO A 290 8.49 -25.35 2.16
C PRO A 290 9.01 -24.08 1.45
N CYS A 291 8.32 -23.63 0.40
CA CYS A 291 8.68 -22.37 -0.29
C CYS A 291 7.93 -21.15 0.23
N GLU A 292 7.08 -21.26 1.25
CA GLU A 292 6.36 -20.12 1.84
C GLU A 292 7.17 -19.46 2.96
N PRO A 293 7.40 -18.13 2.88
CA PRO A 293 7.16 -17.21 1.76
C PRO A 293 8.27 -17.31 0.68
N CYS A 294 7.93 -17.32 -0.60
CA CYS A 294 8.93 -17.38 -1.67
C CYS A 294 9.33 -16.01 -2.23
N VAL A 295 8.57 -14.98 -1.99
CA VAL A 295 8.77 -13.58 -2.45
C VAL A 295 8.98 -13.48 -3.96
N LYS A 296 8.33 -14.37 -4.74
CA LYS A 296 8.42 -14.40 -6.21
C LYS A 296 7.18 -13.77 -6.84
N ASN A 297 7.35 -13.18 -8.02
CA ASN A 297 6.22 -12.63 -8.80
C ASN A 297 5.48 -13.71 -9.59
N VAL A 298 6.16 -14.80 -9.95
CA VAL A 298 5.60 -15.93 -10.69
C VAL A 298 5.82 -17.21 -9.88
N CYS A 299 4.78 -18.04 -9.79
CA CYS A 299 4.85 -19.29 -9.06
C CYS A 299 5.57 -20.37 -9.88
N LYS A 300 6.54 -21.08 -9.28
CA LYS A 300 7.26 -22.17 -9.93
C LYS A 300 6.39 -23.37 -10.34
N PHE A 301 5.18 -23.46 -9.79
CA PHE A 301 4.21 -24.50 -10.12
C PHE A 301 3.17 -24.07 -11.17
N GLY A 302 3.32 -22.89 -11.77
CA GLY A 302 2.35 -22.31 -12.70
C GLY A 302 1.14 -21.68 -11.98
N VAL A 303 0.60 -22.34 -10.96
CA VAL A 303 -0.51 -21.86 -10.13
C VAL A 303 -0.03 -21.69 -8.69
N PRO A 304 -0.40 -20.62 -7.95
CA PRO A 304 0.03 -20.40 -6.57
C PRO A 304 -0.59 -21.43 -5.60
N LYS A 305 0.04 -22.58 -5.50
CA LYS A 305 -0.42 -23.71 -4.65
C LYS A 305 -0.59 -23.32 -3.18
N CYS A 306 0.18 -22.35 -2.68
CA CYS A 306 0.02 -21.81 -1.33
C CYS A 306 -1.38 -21.20 -1.11
N LEU A 307 -1.91 -20.47 -2.09
CA LEU A 307 -3.27 -19.93 -2.03
C LEU A 307 -4.32 -21.04 -2.29
N MET A 308 -4.05 -21.96 -3.21
CA MET A 308 -4.94 -23.12 -3.49
C MET A 308 -5.13 -24.01 -2.27
N ASN A 309 -4.10 -24.19 -1.45
CA ASN A 309 -4.12 -25.08 -0.28
C ASN A 309 -4.80 -24.44 0.96
N MET A 310 -5.14 -23.16 0.94
CA MET A 310 -5.93 -22.55 2.03
C MET A 310 -7.31 -23.18 2.07
N GLN A 311 -7.82 -23.51 3.24
CA GLN A 311 -9.16 -24.06 3.39
C GLN A 311 -10.22 -22.97 3.20
N ASP A 312 -11.20 -23.18 2.32
CA ASP A 312 -12.26 -22.22 1.99
C ASP A 312 -13.03 -21.82 3.25
N ARG A 313 -13.36 -22.79 4.10
CA ARG A 313 -14.05 -22.55 5.34
C ARG A 313 -13.28 -21.62 6.29
N VAL A 314 -11.97 -21.81 6.44
CA VAL A 314 -11.11 -20.94 7.27
C VAL A 314 -11.12 -19.50 6.78
N ILE A 315 -11.07 -19.30 5.45
CA ILE A 315 -11.15 -17.96 4.84
C ILE A 315 -12.50 -17.31 5.17
N VAL A 316 -13.59 -18.03 4.94
CA VAL A 316 -14.96 -17.49 5.15
C VAL A 316 -15.23 -17.23 6.63
N GLU A 317 -14.84 -18.14 7.53
CA GLU A 317 -14.99 -17.94 8.97
C GLU A 317 -14.23 -16.72 9.47
N ALA A 318 -13.02 -16.48 8.95
CA ALA A 318 -12.24 -15.29 9.30
C ALA A 318 -12.91 -13.98 8.83
N VAL A 319 -13.49 -13.98 7.61
CA VAL A 319 -14.25 -12.81 7.09
C VAL A 319 -15.49 -12.57 7.95
N LEU A 320 -16.26 -13.61 8.27
CA LEU A 320 -17.49 -13.49 9.06
C LEU A 320 -17.20 -13.09 10.51
N ALA A 321 -16.12 -13.58 11.11
CA ALA A 321 -15.70 -13.19 12.45
C ALA A 321 -15.33 -11.69 12.50
N ALA A 322 -14.55 -11.22 11.53
CA ALA A 322 -14.21 -9.80 11.39
C ALA A 322 -15.47 -8.94 11.14
N PHE A 323 -16.37 -9.42 10.28
CA PHE A 323 -17.60 -8.72 9.92
C PHE A 323 -18.59 -8.54 11.10
N LYS A 324 -18.64 -9.51 12.01
CA LYS A 324 -19.48 -9.43 13.22
C LYS A 324 -18.88 -8.55 14.32
N ALA A 325 -17.59 -8.25 14.25
CA ALA A 325 -16.89 -7.45 15.25
C ALA A 325 -16.90 -5.94 14.94
N GLU A 326 -17.32 -5.56 13.74
CA GLU A 326 -17.46 -4.16 13.30
C GLU A 326 -18.90 -3.67 13.40
#